data_fb2f9f6aac1d23f858b3b50d8a748e7f
#
_entry.id   fb2f9f6aac1d23f858b3b50d8a748e7f
#
_cell.length_a   1.000
_cell.length_b   1.000
_cell.length_c   1.000
_cell.angle_alpha   90.00
_cell.angle_beta   90.00
_cell.angle_gamma   90.00
#
_symmetry.space_group_name_H-M   'P 1'
#
loop_
_entity.id
_entity.type
_entity.pdbx_description
1 polymer ?
#
loop_
_entity_poly.entity_id
_entity_poly.type
_entity_poly.pdbx_seq_one_letter_code
_entity_poly.pdbx_strand_id
1 'polypeptide(L)'
;GGGVSQMLTAKPAEAHYPFWKQVMETAGCSTLAEFRALAPARLFAAWDAVRTQPQFKGMGCEPVVDGRFQVKTGPETLAADEQHHIPYLIGFTSEDIVPPYLYQMAQDWCVRNADSYGDRQLPGDDRGAWHSSDLWYWFGTLAHCWRPFTEKDTALSAQMVDYLTNFAKTGDPNGADLPQWQTVTAQQTDFLRLGEEPTHMGSVDVQKLLWTMQNVPAVGE
;
A
#
# COMPACT_ATOMS: atom_id res chain seq x y z
N GLY A 1 3.35 0.17 -1.29
CA GLY A 1 3.41 0.11 0.12
C GLY A 1 2.47 -0.91 0.72
N GLY A 2 2.83 -1.40 1.81
CA GLY A 2 2.03 -2.25 2.67
C GLY A 2 2.22 -1.77 4.09
N GLY A 3 1.35 -2.16 4.97
CA GLY A 3 1.45 -1.74 6.36
C GLY A 3 0.59 -2.59 7.27
N VAL A 4 0.84 -2.43 8.56
CA VAL A 4 0.05 -3.06 9.60
C VAL A 4 -1.13 -2.13 9.91
N SER A 5 -2.12 -2.13 9.04
CA SER A 5 -3.36 -1.37 9.24
C SER A 5 -4.51 -2.33 9.57
N GLN A 6 -5.59 -1.79 10.11
CA GLN A 6 -6.80 -2.58 10.35
C GLN A 6 -7.38 -3.16 9.05
N MET A 7 -7.16 -2.50 7.92
CA MET A 7 -7.56 -2.98 6.59
C MET A 7 -6.85 -4.28 6.18
N LEU A 8 -5.65 -4.52 6.72
CA LEU A 8 -4.82 -5.69 6.41
C LEU A 8 -4.70 -6.62 7.61
N THR A 9 -5.52 -6.42 8.64
CA THR A 9 -5.52 -7.30 9.82
C THR A 9 -6.14 -8.63 9.46
N ALA A 10 -5.31 -9.67 9.51
CA ALA A 10 -5.76 -11.04 9.26
C ALA A 10 -6.80 -11.45 10.31
N LYS A 11 -7.90 -12.05 9.86
CA LYS A 11 -8.92 -12.66 10.73
C LYS A 11 -8.61 -14.14 10.94
N PRO A 12 -9.16 -14.79 12.00
CA PRO A 12 -9.09 -16.23 12.13
C PRO A 12 -9.61 -16.92 10.86
N ALA A 13 -8.96 -18.00 10.44
CA ALA A 13 -9.33 -18.73 9.23
C ALA A 13 -10.81 -19.16 9.24
N GLU A 14 -11.33 -19.51 10.42
CA GLU A 14 -12.71 -19.93 10.63
C GLU A 14 -13.73 -18.85 10.25
N ALA A 15 -13.37 -17.59 10.37
CA ALA A 15 -14.22 -16.46 9.99
C ALA A 15 -14.52 -16.43 8.47
N HIS A 16 -13.64 -17.04 7.68
CA HIS A 16 -13.77 -17.12 6.22
C HIS A 16 -14.47 -18.38 5.72
N TYR A 17 -14.64 -19.41 6.55
CA TYR A 17 -15.26 -20.67 6.12
C TYR A 17 -16.69 -20.53 5.59
N PRO A 18 -17.60 -19.72 6.19
CA PRO A 18 -18.95 -19.54 5.66
C PRO A 18 -18.93 -18.94 4.25
N PHE A 19 -18.07 -17.94 4.01
CA PHE A 19 -17.91 -17.33 2.70
C PHE A 19 -17.46 -18.34 1.64
N TRP A 20 -16.37 -19.05 1.88
CA TRP A 20 -15.83 -20.02 0.92
C TRP A 20 -16.73 -21.23 0.72
N LYS A 21 -17.47 -21.64 1.76
CA LYS A 21 -18.50 -22.66 1.63
C LYS A 21 -19.59 -22.21 0.66
N GLN A 22 -20.07 -20.98 0.80
CA GLN A 22 -21.07 -20.43 -0.10
C GLN A 22 -20.54 -20.29 -1.54
N VAL A 23 -19.27 -19.94 -1.72
CA VAL A 23 -18.63 -19.91 -3.06
C VAL A 23 -18.59 -21.30 -3.68
N MET A 24 -18.23 -22.33 -2.92
CA MET A 24 -18.24 -23.73 -3.39
C MET A 24 -19.64 -24.17 -3.80
N GLU A 25 -20.65 -23.90 -2.99
CA GLU A 25 -22.05 -24.22 -3.26
C GLU A 25 -22.56 -23.49 -4.53
N THR A 26 -22.23 -22.20 -4.65
CA THR A 26 -22.59 -21.39 -5.84
C THR A 26 -21.92 -21.91 -7.11
N ALA A 27 -20.70 -22.42 -7.00
CA ALA A 27 -19.99 -23.08 -8.10
C ALA A 27 -20.50 -24.49 -8.40
N GLY A 28 -21.43 -25.04 -7.61
CA GLY A 28 -21.95 -26.41 -7.76
C GLY A 28 -20.94 -27.48 -7.35
N CYS A 29 -20.03 -27.18 -6.43
CA CYS A 29 -19.02 -28.12 -5.93
C CYS A 29 -19.40 -28.65 -4.55
N SER A 30 -19.31 -29.95 -4.37
CA SER A 30 -19.57 -30.64 -3.09
C SER A 30 -18.29 -30.99 -2.36
N THR A 31 -17.16 -31.02 -3.06
CA THR A 31 -15.85 -31.38 -2.51
C THR A 31 -14.78 -30.36 -2.86
N LEU A 32 -13.75 -30.28 -2.04
CA LEU A 32 -12.59 -29.42 -2.31
C LEU A 32 -11.84 -29.86 -3.58
N ALA A 33 -11.87 -31.13 -3.92
CA ALA A 33 -11.26 -31.63 -5.17
C ALA A 33 -11.98 -31.09 -6.40
N GLU A 34 -13.32 -31.12 -6.41
CA GLU A 34 -14.13 -30.51 -7.47
C GLU A 34 -13.87 -29.00 -7.56
N PHE A 35 -13.81 -28.32 -6.41
CA PHE A 35 -13.57 -26.90 -6.35
C PHE A 35 -12.19 -26.51 -6.92
N ARG A 36 -11.14 -27.27 -6.60
CA ARG A 36 -9.79 -27.09 -7.16
C ARG A 36 -9.69 -27.39 -8.67
N ALA A 37 -10.58 -28.21 -9.19
CA ALA A 37 -10.64 -28.56 -10.60
C ALA A 37 -11.44 -27.57 -11.45
N LEU A 38 -12.05 -26.56 -10.85
CA LEU A 38 -12.83 -25.56 -11.57
C LEU A 38 -11.96 -24.76 -12.55
N ALA A 39 -12.53 -24.46 -13.70
CA ALA A 39 -11.97 -23.46 -14.58
C ALA A 39 -11.97 -22.07 -13.88
N PRO A 40 -10.91 -21.27 -14.01
CA PRO A 40 -10.80 -19.98 -13.32
C PRO A 40 -12.02 -19.05 -13.53
N ALA A 41 -12.58 -19.02 -14.73
CA ALA A 41 -13.76 -18.20 -15.02
C ALA A 41 -15.00 -18.61 -14.19
N ARG A 42 -15.20 -19.90 -13.95
CA ARG A 42 -16.31 -20.38 -13.10
C ARG A 42 -16.08 -20.08 -11.65
N LEU A 43 -14.84 -20.27 -11.16
CA LEU A 43 -14.46 -19.89 -9.80
C LEU A 43 -14.70 -18.39 -9.58
N PHE A 44 -14.22 -17.54 -10.51
CA PHE A 44 -14.37 -16.09 -10.39
C PHE A 44 -15.85 -15.68 -10.41
N ALA A 45 -16.68 -16.25 -11.29
CA ALA A 45 -18.10 -15.94 -11.33
C ALA A 45 -18.83 -16.31 -10.03
N ALA A 46 -18.52 -17.47 -9.45
CA ALA A 46 -19.09 -17.87 -8.16
C ALA A 46 -18.63 -16.98 -7.01
N TRP A 47 -17.34 -16.66 -6.96
CA TRP A 47 -16.76 -15.74 -5.98
C TRP A 47 -17.39 -14.35 -6.08
N ASP A 48 -17.51 -13.80 -7.29
CA ASP A 48 -18.09 -12.48 -7.52
C ASP A 48 -19.57 -12.41 -7.11
N ALA A 49 -20.34 -13.44 -7.40
CA ALA A 49 -21.74 -13.54 -6.98
C ALA A 49 -21.92 -13.60 -5.45
N VAL A 50 -20.96 -14.19 -4.74
CA VAL A 50 -21.05 -14.32 -3.27
C VAL A 50 -20.53 -13.06 -2.57
N ARG A 51 -19.39 -12.48 -3.00
CA ARG A 51 -18.80 -11.31 -2.33
C ARG A 51 -19.67 -10.05 -2.39
N THR A 52 -20.62 -10.00 -3.32
CA THR A 52 -21.58 -8.89 -3.45
C THR A 52 -22.76 -9.00 -2.51
N GLN A 53 -22.93 -10.13 -1.82
CA GLN A 53 -24.00 -10.33 -0.84
C GLN A 53 -23.72 -9.54 0.44
N PRO A 54 -24.74 -8.91 1.04
CA PRO A 54 -24.54 -8.04 2.21
C PRO A 54 -23.79 -8.67 3.37
N GLN A 55 -24.08 -9.97 3.68
CA GLN A 55 -23.45 -10.70 4.78
C GLN A 55 -21.97 -11.03 4.54
N PHE A 56 -21.47 -10.89 3.31
CA PHE A 56 -20.10 -11.18 2.92
C PHE A 56 -19.37 -9.95 2.42
N LYS A 57 -19.97 -8.77 2.58
CA LYS A 57 -19.34 -7.51 2.17
C LYS A 57 -17.97 -7.34 2.85
N GLY A 58 -16.94 -7.06 2.05
CA GLY A 58 -15.57 -6.91 2.53
C GLY A 58 -14.83 -8.22 2.78
N MET A 59 -15.42 -9.38 2.48
CA MET A 59 -14.71 -10.68 2.51
C MET A 59 -14.14 -11.02 1.13
N GLY A 60 -12.98 -11.65 1.12
CA GLY A 60 -12.29 -12.00 -0.12
C GLY A 60 -11.07 -12.90 0.12
N CYS A 61 -10.01 -12.64 -0.61
CA CYS A 61 -8.75 -13.39 -0.55
C CYS A 61 -7.74 -12.70 0.38
N GLU A 62 -8.12 -12.42 1.61
CA GLU A 62 -7.22 -11.83 2.58
C GLU A 62 -6.33 -12.89 3.26
N PRO A 63 -5.18 -12.47 3.81
CA PRO A 63 -4.42 -13.30 4.75
C PRO A 63 -5.27 -13.67 5.97
N VAL A 64 -5.05 -14.87 6.48
CA VAL A 64 -5.78 -15.38 7.65
C VAL A 64 -4.83 -15.82 8.75
N VAL A 65 -5.24 -15.69 9.99
CA VAL A 65 -4.57 -16.34 11.13
C VAL A 65 -5.02 -17.80 11.15
N ASP A 66 -4.13 -18.70 10.73
CA ASP A 66 -4.39 -20.13 10.61
C ASP A 66 -3.73 -20.96 11.74
N GLY A 67 -3.02 -20.29 12.65
CA GLY A 67 -2.28 -20.91 13.75
C GLY A 67 -1.06 -21.74 13.32
N ARG A 68 -0.73 -21.75 12.04
CA ARG A 68 0.38 -22.54 11.48
C ARG A 68 1.39 -21.68 10.73
N PHE A 69 0.97 -21.00 9.67
CA PHE A 69 1.80 -20.07 8.90
C PHE A 69 1.75 -18.68 9.55
N GLN A 70 0.56 -18.20 9.83
CA GLN A 70 0.36 -16.94 10.55
C GLN A 70 -0.34 -17.26 11.89
N VAL A 71 0.42 -17.16 12.97
CA VAL A 71 -0.04 -17.54 14.33
C VAL A 71 -0.71 -16.39 15.07
N LYS A 72 -0.43 -15.14 14.67
CA LYS A 72 -0.95 -13.91 15.25
C LYS A 72 -1.27 -12.91 14.15
N THR A 73 -2.07 -11.90 14.46
CA THR A 73 -2.23 -10.74 13.59
C THR A 73 -0.95 -9.91 13.55
N GLY A 74 -0.79 -9.09 12.52
CA GLY A 74 0.35 -8.17 12.41
C GLY A 74 0.48 -7.22 13.64
N PRO A 75 -0.61 -6.54 14.07
CA PRO A 75 -0.58 -5.73 15.28
C PRO A 75 -0.16 -6.48 16.55
N GLU A 76 -0.65 -7.70 16.76
CA GLU A 76 -0.26 -8.52 17.92
C GLU A 76 1.22 -8.92 17.86
N THR A 77 1.73 -9.26 16.67
CA THR A 77 3.14 -9.59 16.45
C THR A 77 4.04 -8.40 16.77
N LEU A 78 3.68 -7.19 16.31
CA LEU A 78 4.43 -5.98 16.61
C LEU A 78 4.35 -5.59 18.09
N ALA A 79 3.18 -5.68 18.71
CA ALA A 79 3.02 -5.39 20.13
C ALA A 79 3.83 -6.33 21.03
N ALA A 80 4.05 -7.57 20.57
CA ALA A 80 4.86 -8.56 21.26
C ALA A 80 6.36 -8.51 20.91
N ASP A 81 6.76 -7.62 19.99
CA ASP A 81 8.13 -7.54 19.45
C ASP A 81 8.64 -8.87 18.85
N GLU A 82 7.73 -9.61 18.20
CA GLU A 82 8.02 -10.93 17.60
C GLU A 82 8.24 -10.87 16.08
N GLN A 83 8.22 -9.69 15.48
CA GLN A 83 8.54 -9.52 14.05
C GLN A 83 10.02 -9.78 13.78
N HIS A 84 10.35 -10.14 12.56
CA HIS A 84 11.74 -10.24 12.17
C HIS A 84 12.40 -8.87 12.21
N HIS A 85 13.50 -8.74 12.97
CA HIS A 85 14.30 -7.52 13.07
C HIS A 85 15.21 -7.39 11.84
N ILE A 86 14.63 -6.96 10.75
CA ILE A 86 15.32 -6.65 9.49
C ILE A 86 15.17 -5.16 9.19
N PRO A 87 16.04 -4.55 8.39
CA PRO A 87 15.85 -3.19 7.93
C PRO A 87 14.55 -3.05 7.13
N TYR A 88 13.75 -2.02 7.42
CA TYR A 88 12.54 -1.66 6.69
C TYR A 88 12.69 -0.31 6.03
N LEU A 89 12.36 -0.22 4.76
CA LEU A 89 12.12 1.03 4.06
C LEU A 89 10.62 1.14 3.78
N ILE A 90 9.97 2.14 4.38
CA ILE A 90 8.51 2.29 4.35
C ILE A 90 8.19 3.69 3.88
N GLY A 91 7.18 3.82 3.03
CA GLY A 91 6.69 5.10 2.55
C GLY A 91 5.24 5.03 2.09
N PHE A 92 4.68 6.19 1.79
CA PHE A 92 3.35 6.35 1.24
C PHE A 92 3.31 7.62 0.40
N THR A 93 2.32 7.72 -0.47
CA THR A 93 2.05 8.89 -1.29
C THR A 93 1.15 9.88 -0.54
N SER A 94 1.23 11.17 -0.90
CA SER A 94 0.46 12.23 -0.22
C SER A 94 -1.04 12.06 -0.37
N GLU A 95 -1.48 11.48 -1.49
CA GLU A 95 -2.87 11.29 -1.86
C GLU A 95 -3.18 9.80 -2.02
N ASP A 96 -2.77 8.98 -1.05
CA ASP A 96 -3.02 7.54 -1.07
C ASP A 96 -4.52 7.22 -0.86
N ILE A 97 -4.92 5.97 -0.95
CA ILE A 97 -6.30 5.48 -0.84
C ILE A 97 -6.97 5.88 0.49
N VAL A 98 -6.17 6.16 1.50
CA VAL A 98 -6.66 6.53 2.85
C VAL A 98 -7.12 8.00 2.86
N PRO A 99 -8.20 8.34 3.60
CA PRO A 99 -8.78 9.68 3.57
C PRO A 99 -7.82 10.82 3.88
N PRO A 100 -8.17 12.07 3.51
CA PRO A 100 -7.30 13.26 3.40
C PRO A 100 -6.52 13.69 4.63
N TYR A 101 -6.48 12.95 5.68
CA TYR A 101 -5.87 13.33 6.96
C TYR A 101 -4.39 12.97 7.09
N LEU A 102 -3.87 12.10 6.20
CA LEU A 102 -2.44 11.77 6.12
C LEU A 102 -1.66 12.73 5.21
N TYR A 103 -2.32 13.71 4.65
CA TYR A 103 -1.88 14.52 3.50
C TYR A 103 -0.91 15.65 3.78
N GLN A 104 -0.41 15.80 4.95
CA GLN A 104 0.62 16.82 5.20
C GLN A 104 2.04 16.34 4.88
N MET A 105 2.17 15.17 4.28
CA MET A 105 3.45 14.46 4.32
C MET A 105 4.20 14.39 3.01
N ALA A 106 3.58 14.64 1.91
CA ALA A 106 4.26 14.80 0.65
C ALA A 106 3.44 15.75 -0.22
N GLN A 107 4.07 16.77 -0.76
CA GLN A 107 3.42 17.65 -1.71
C GLN A 107 3.72 17.16 -3.12
N ASP A 108 2.91 17.53 -4.00
CA ASP A 108 2.89 17.59 -5.45
C ASP A 108 4.17 17.23 -6.21
N TRP A 109 4.77 16.12 -5.95
CA TRP A 109 5.90 15.66 -6.75
C TRP A 109 5.48 14.80 -7.93
N CYS A 110 4.24 14.31 -7.93
CA CYS A 110 3.68 13.74 -9.13
C CYS A 110 3.38 14.79 -10.17
N VAL A 111 3.71 14.46 -11.36
CA VAL A 111 3.41 15.29 -12.50
C VAL A 111 1.95 15.66 -12.53
N ARG A 112 1.67 16.92 -12.37
CA ARG A 112 0.39 17.52 -12.61
C ARG A 112 0.25 17.78 -14.07
N ASN A 113 -0.21 16.82 -14.79
CA ASN A 113 -0.52 17.04 -16.19
C ASN A 113 -1.99 16.76 -16.41
N ALA A 114 -2.76 17.82 -16.38
CA ALA A 114 -4.15 17.80 -16.79
C ALA A 114 -4.33 17.22 -18.20
N ASP A 115 -3.33 17.42 -19.04
CA ASP A 115 -3.34 17.03 -20.45
C ASP A 115 -2.71 15.66 -20.72
N SER A 116 -2.36 14.93 -19.71
CA SER A 116 -1.58 13.69 -19.84
C SER A 116 -2.30 12.55 -20.58
N TYR A 117 -3.54 12.74 -20.92
CA TYR A 117 -4.34 11.76 -21.68
C TYR A 117 -5.17 12.41 -22.78
N GLY A 118 -4.53 13.23 -23.63
CA GLY A 118 -5.23 14.07 -24.58
C GLY A 118 -6.18 15.01 -23.84
N ASP A 119 -7.40 15.08 -24.27
CA ASP A 119 -8.42 15.99 -23.71
C ASP A 119 -9.00 15.51 -22.36
N ARG A 120 -8.44 14.44 -21.76
CA ARG A 120 -8.94 13.88 -20.51
C ARG A 120 -8.05 14.22 -19.34
N GLN A 121 -8.60 14.95 -18.40
CA GLN A 121 -8.07 15.06 -17.06
C GLN A 121 -8.35 13.77 -16.30
N LEU A 122 -7.32 13.13 -15.77
CA LEU A 122 -7.50 11.95 -14.92
C LEU A 122 -7.93 12.35 -13.51
N PRO A 123 -8.80 11.57 -12.86
CA PRO A 123 -9.11 11.79 -11.46
C PRO A 123 -7.83 11.80 -10.62
N GLY A 124 -7.62 12.86 -9.85
CA GLY A 124 -6.47 13.03 -8.99
C GLY A 124 -5.24 13.70 -9.61
N ASP A 125 -5.26 14.02 -10.92
CA ASP A 125 -4.14 14.74 -11.55
C ASP A 125 -3.87 16.12 -10.93
N ASP A 126 -4.89 16.72 -10.33
CA ASP A 126 -4.84 18.00 -9.62
C ASP A 126 -4.56 17.87 -8.11
N ARG A 127 -4.38 16.67 -7.60
CA ARG A 127 -4.30 16.38 -6.16
C ARG A 127 -2.93 15.97 -5.67
N GLY A 128 -1.92 15.91 -6.52
CA GLY A 128 -0.57 15.49 -6.15
C GLY A 128 -0.33 13.98 -6.27
N ALA A 129 0.47 13.40 -5.38
CA ALA A 129 0.90 12.00 -5.46
C ALA A 129 -0.20 11.04 -5.00
N TRP A 130 -0.95 10.49 -5.92
CA TRP A 130 -2.01 9.51 -5.66
C TRP A 130 -1.46 8.07 -5.56
N HIS A 131 -2.28 7.16 -5.08
CA HIS A 131 -1.91 5.76 -4.88
C HIS A 131 -1.23 5.13 -6.09
N SER A 132 -0.06 4.54 -5.88
CA SER A 132 0.78 3.89 -6.90
C SER A 132 1.39 4.82 -7.96
N SER A 133 1.22 6.13 -7.87
CA SER A 133 1.85 7.09 -8.80
C SER A 133 3.38 7.12 -8.67
N ASP A 134 3.88 6.77 -7.51
CA ASP A 134 5.30 6.70 -7.17
C ASP A 134 6.03 5.51 -7.80
N LEU A 135 5.32 4.49 -8.25
CA LEU A 135 5.95 3.28 -8.82
C LEU A 135 6.81 3.59 -10.06
N TRP A 136 6.38 4.52 -10.90
CA TRP A 136 7.16 4.94 -12.06
C TRP A 136 8.52 5.52 -11.67
N TYR A 137 8.57 6.23 -10.55
CA TYR A 137 9.79 6.84 -10.02
C TYR A 137 10.69 5.79 -9.36
N TRP A 138 10.13 4.97 -8.46
CA TRP A 138 10.88 3.94 -7.74
C TRP A 138 11.55 2.91 -8.64
N PHE A 139 10.96 2.62 -9.78
CA PHE A 139 11.49 1.64 -10.74
C PHE A 139 12.20 2.27 -11.94
N GLY A 140 12.35 3.59 -11.98
CA GLY A 140 13.03 4.28 -13.07
C GLY A 140 12.35 4.09 -14.43
N THR A 141 11.04 3.93 -14.45
CA THR A 141 10.27 3.56 -15.64
C THR A 141 9.46 4.70 -16.24
N LEU A 142 9.80 5.94 -15.92
CA LEU A 142 9.09 7.15 -16.40
C LEU A 142 8.94 7.16 -17.93
N ALA A 143 9.99 6.74 -18.66
CA ALA A 143 9.97 6.71 -20.12
C ALA A 143 8.95 5.73 -20.72
N HIS A 144 8.44 4.79 -19.94
CA HIS A 144 7.40 3.85 -20.35
C HIS A 144 5.98 4.28 -19.95
N CYS A 145 5.88 5.34 -19.17
CA CYS A 145 4.60 5.93 -18.82
C CYS A 145 4.14 6.88 -19.94
N TRP A 146 2.84 6.90 -20.16
CA TRP A 146 2.20 7.78 -21.13
C TRP A 146 2.14 9.25 -20.69
N ARG A 147 2.47 9.56 -19.44
CA ARG A 147 2.51 10.93 -18.90
C ARG A 147 3.76 11.67 -19.37
N PRO A 148 3.66 12.97 -19.69
CA PRO A 148 4.80 13.80 -20.00
C PRO A 148 5.50 14.20 -18.69
N PHE A 149 6.60 13.55 -18.38
CA PHE A 149 7.46 13.89 -17.24
C PHE A 149 8.45 14.98 -17.61
N THR A 150 8.85 15.78 -16.62
CA THR A 150 9.81 16.85 -16.73
C THR A 150 11.23 16.37 -16.38
N GLU A 151 12.23 17.26 -16.57
CA GLU A 151 13.60 16.99 -16.10
C GLU A 151 13.67 16.81 -14.58
N LYS A 152 12.81 17.52 -13.83
CA LYS A 152 12.71 17.38 -12.37
C LYS A 152 12.22 15.99 -11.98
N ASP A 153 11.21 15.47 -12.67
CA ASP A 153 10.71 14.11 -12.45
C ASP A 153 11.79 13.07 -12.73
N THR A 154 12.57 13.28 -13.79
CA THR A 154 13.69 12.40 -14.13
C THR A 154 14.77 12.40 -13.05
N ALA A 155 15.13 13.59 -12.54
CA ALA A 155 16.09 13.74 -11.46
C ALA A 155 15.59 13.10 -10.16
N LEU A 156 14.33 13.32 -9.80
CA LEU A 156 13.69 12.70 -8.64
C LEU A 156 13.67 11.17 -8.77
N SER A 157 13.30 10.66 -9.94
CA SER A 157 13.30 9.21 -10.19
C SER A 157 14.69 8.60 -10.03
N ALA A 158 15.73 9.24 -10.57
CA ALA A 158 17.11 8.79 -10.39
C ALA A 158 17.48 8.72 -8.90
N GLN A 159 17.17 9.77 -8.14
CA GLN A 159 17.39 9.81 -6.69
C GLN A 159 16.65 8.69 -5.95
N MET A 160 15.39 8.45 -6.29
CA MET A 160 14.58 7.39 -5.67
C MET A 160 15.12 5.98 -5.99
N VAL A 161 15.54 5.75 -7.22
CA VAL A 161 16.19 4.48 -7.64
C VAL A 161 17.49 4.27 -6.86
N ASP A 162 18.29 5.32 -6.66
CA ASP A 162 19.53 5.23 -5.91
C ASP A 162 19.28 4.87 -4.43
N TYR A 163 18.32 5.52 -3.78
CA TYR A 163 17.91 5.14 -2.42
C TYR A 163 17.49 3.67 -2.33
N LEU A 164 16.61 3.23 -3.24
CA LEU A 164 16.11 1.86 -3.24
C LEU A 164 17.24 0.86 -3.49
N THR A 165 18.14 1.18 -4.43
CA THR A 165 19.27 0.33 -4.80
C THR A 165 20.29 0.21 -3.66
N ASN A 166 20.60 1.32 -2.99
CA ASN A 166 21.49 1.32 -1.84
C ASN A 166 20.90 0.48 -0.70
N PHE A 167 19.62 0.72 -0.38
CA PHE A 167 18.92 -0.06 0.63
C PHE A 167 18.89 -1.55 0.33
N ALA A 168 18.60 -1.93 -0.91
CA ALA A 168 18.59 -3.34 -1.33
C ALA A 168 19.96 -4.02 -1.20
N LYS A 169 21.06 -3.27 -1.38
CA LYS A 169 22.43 -3.78 -1.28
C LYS A 169 22.94 -3.86 0.15
N THR A 170 22.59 -2.90 0.98
CA THR A 170 23.29 -2.66 2.27
C THR A 170 22.34 -2.58 3.47
N GLY A 171 21.03 -2.43 3.27
CA GLY A 171 20.06 -2.11 4.31
C GLY A 171 20.05 -0.64 4.72
N ASP A 172 20.88 0.20 4.07
CA ASP A 172 20.94 1.65 4.26
C ASP A 172 20.64 2.35 2.93
N PRO A 173 19.63 3.23 2.83
CA PRO A 173 19.30 3.92 1.59
C PRO A 173 20.30 5.04 1.23
N ASN A 174 21.10 5.52 2.17
CA ASN A 174 21.94 6.68 2.00
C ASN A 174 23.09 6.45 1.00
N GLY A 175 23.56 7.53 0.37
CA GLY A 175 24.69 7.56 -0.56
C GLY A 175 25.34 8.93 -0.59
N ALA A 176 26.53 9.03 -1.20
CA ALA A 176 27.37 10.26 -1.14
C ALA A 176 26.67 11.49 -1.71
N ASP A 177 25.87 11.32 -2.75
CA ASP A 177 25.23 12.43 -3.49
C ASP A 177 23.72 12.54 -3.19
N LEU A 178 23.26 11.85 -2.15
CA LEU A 178 21.85 11.85 -1.75
C LEU A 178 21.63 12.67 -0.47
N PRO A 179 20.53 13.43 -0.38
CA PRO A 179 20.09 14.00 0.88
C PRO A 179 19.98 12.91 1.96
N GLN A 180 20.43 13.23 3.17
CA GLN A 180 20.48 12.25 4.26
C GLN A 180 19.07 11.80 4.67
N TRP A 181 18.80 10.52 4.54
CA TRP A 181 17.61 9.87 5.07
C TRP A 181 17.90 9.33 6.46
N GLN A 182 17.28 9.90 7.47
CA GLN A 182 17.49 9.50 8.85
C GLN A 182 16.57 8.33 9.23
N THR A 183 17.09 7.42 10.05
CA THR A 183 16.31 6.31 10.59
C THR A 183 15.26 6.81 11.56
N VAL A 184 14.03 6.32 11.43
CA VAL A 184 12.96 6.59 12.40
C VAL A 184 13.25 5.87 13.71
N THR A 185 13.17 6.61 14.82
CA THR A 185 13.28 6.09 16.18
C THR A 185 12.18 6.70 17.05
N ALA A 186 12.07 6.29 18.31
CA ALA A 186 11.13 6.88 19.24
C ALA A 186 11.40 8.40 19.48
N GLN A 187 12.63 8.86 19.25
CA GLN A 187 13.06 10.26 19.41
C GLN A 187 13.10 11.03 18.09
N GLN A 188 13.22 10.32 16.96
CA GLN A 188 13.30 10.87 15.61
C GLN A 188 12.20 10.28 14.75
N THR A 189 11.13 11.03 14.56
CA THR A 189 9.93 10.60 13.83
C THR A 189 9.75 11.29 12.47
N ASP A 190 10.77 12.04 12.04
CA ASP A 190 10.72 12.72 10.74
C ASP A 190 10.81 11.73 9.58
N PHE A 191 10.22 12.12 8.45
CA PHE A 191 10.23 11.36 7.19
C PHE A 191 11.03 12.11 6.13
N LEU A 192 11.63 11.36 5.22
CA LEU A 192 12.18 11.96 4.01
C LEU A 192 11.02 12.38 3.09
N ARG A 193 10.97 13.66 2.73
CA ARG A 193 10.01 14.23 1.81
C ARG A 193 10.59 14.23 0.41
N LEU A 194 10.16 13.26 -0.38
CA LEU A 194 10.52 13.12 -1.77
C LEU A 194 9.57 13.97 -2.62
N GLY A 195 10.12 14.66 -3.62
CA GLY A 195 9.34 15.51 -4.54
C GLY A 195 9.15 16.94 -4.10
N GLU A 196 9.52 17.31 -2.89
CA GLU A 196 9.76 18.69 -2.51
C GLU A 196 11.20 19.08 -2.85
N GLU A 197 11.43 20.33 -3.28
CA GLU A 197 12.77 20.83 -3.61
C GLU A 197 13.24 21.84 -2.57
N PRO A 198 14.36 21.58 -1.93
CA PRO A 198 15.16 20.36 -1.96
C PRO A 198 14.48 19.20 -1.20
N THR A 199 14.79 17.96 -1.57
CA THR A 199 14.44 16.77 -0.77
C THR A 199 14.99 16.94 0.65
N HIS A 200 14.16 16.81 1.66
CA HIS A 200 14.53 17.07 3.05
C HIS A 200 13.76 16.20 4.04
N MET A 201 14.25 16.14 5.27
CA MET A 201 13.50 15.54 6.37
C MET A 201 12.40 16.49 6.86
N GLY A 202 11.22 15.95 7.09
CA GLY A 202 10.07 16.71 7.58
C GLY A 202 9.32 15.99 8.70
N SER A 203 8.82 16.75 9.65
CA SER A 203 8.06 16.21 10.77
C SER A 203 6.65 15.79 10.36
N VAL A 204 6.11 14.83 11.09
CA VAL A 204 4.73 14.40 11.02
C VAL A 204 3.97 14.94 12.22
N ASP A 205 2.77 15.39 12.00
CA ASP A 205 1.83 15.61 13.09
C ASP A 205 1.35 14.26 13.63
N VAL A 206 2.09 13.76 14.61
CA VAL A 206 1.82 12.46 15.25
C VAL A 206 0.44 12.46 15.93
N GLN A 207 -0.02 13.59 16.45
CA GLN A 207 -1.34 13.69 17.08
C GLN A 207 -2.44 13.54 16.04
N LYS A 208 -2.27 14.18 14.89
CA LYS A 208 -3.21 14.04 13.77
C LYS A 208 -3.20 12.61 13.22
N LEU A 209 -2.04 11.99 13.10
CA LEU A 209 -1.92 10.60 12.68
C LEU A 209 -2.64 9.65 13.65
N LEU A 210 -2.39 9.78 14.95
CA LEU A 210 -3.05 8.98 15.99
C LEU A 210 -4.57 9.20 16.00
N TRP A 211 -5.02 10.45 15.88
CA TRP A 211 -6.43 10.77 15.78
C TRP A 211 -7.07 10.08 14.56
N THR A 212 -6.40 10.12 13.41
CA THR A 212 -6.86 9.46 12.18
C THR A 212 -7.00 7.96 12.38
N MET A 213 -5.98 7.31 12.94
CA MET A 213 -6.00 5.86 13.21
C MET A 213 -7.15 5.44 14.14
N GLN A 214 -7.55 6.32 15.05
CA GLN A 214 -8.62 6.05 16.02
C GLN A 214 -10.03 6.36 15.50
N ASN A 215 -10.16 7.28 14.55
CA ASN A 215 -11.44 7.85 14.13
C ASN A 215 -11.83 7.55 12.68
N VAL A 216 -10.94 6.96 11.89
CA VAL A 216 -11.30 6.51 10.53
C VAL A 216 -11.94 5.12 10.66
N PRO A 217 -13.19 4.94 10.20
CA PRO A 217 -13.84 3.64 10.19
C PRO A 217 -13.00 2.64 9.40
N ALA A 218 -12.95 1.40 9.85
CA ALA A 218 -12.43 0.33 9.02
C ALA A 218 -13.22 0.28 7.71
N VAL A 219 -12.50 0.20 6.58
CA VAL A 219 -13.16 0.12 5.27
C VAL A 219 -14.02 -1.13 5.26
N GLY A 220 -15.35 -0.97 5.31
CA GLY A 220 -16.29 -2.09 5.29
C GLY A 220 -17.37 -2.09 6.39
N GLU A 221 -17.41 -1.08 7.28
CA GLU A 221 -18.58 -0.82 8.13
C GLU A 221 -19.60 0.07 7.44
#